data_45175435b3348487877b89ab999b90f6
#
_entry.id   45175435b3348487877b89ab999b90f6
#
_cell.length_a   1.000
_cell.length_b   1.000
_cell.length_c   1.000
_cell.angle_alpha   90.00
_cell.angle_beta   90.00
_cell.angle_gamma   90.00
#
_symmetry.space_group_name_H-M   'P 1'
#
loop_
_entity.id
_entity.type
_entity.pdbx_description
1 polymer ?
#
loop_
_entity_poly.entity_id
_entity_poly.type
_entity_poly.pdbx_seq_one_letter_code
_entity_poly.pdbx_strand_id
1 'polypeptide(L)'
;LDNKTTLMQQIIRFAFVGGGAFVIDYGVMIFLTEVGGLNYLISSAISFTVSVIFNYIMSVKWVFNVSGERSQTQDFAVFIVLSVIGLGINSLIMWIAVDKFHIFYMISKIGATAIVMVYNFITRKIFLENGK
;
A
#
# COMPACT_ATOMS: atom_id res chain seq x y z
N LEU A 1 -3.01 -16.02 26.16
CA LEU A 1 -2.04 -15.52 26.25
C LEU A 1 -1.37 -15.10 25.08
N ASP A 2 -1.01 -15.92 24.26
CA ASP A 2 -0.43 -15.50 23.17
C ASP A 2 -1.36 -15.28 22.10
N ASN A 3 -2.08 -14.19 22.10
CA ASN A 3 -2.96 -13.80 21.03
C ASN A 3 -2.20 -13.12 19.90
N LYS A 4 -0.87 -13.10 19.96
CA LYS A 4 -0.10 -12.49 18.91
C LYS A 4 -0.06 -13.38 17.69
N THR A 5 -0.19 -12.75 16.51
CA THR A 5 -0.08 -13.49 15.26
C THR A 5 1.38 -13.83 15.00
N THR A 6 1.61 -15.01 14.46
CA THR A 6 2.95 -15.42 14.06
C THR A 6 3.31 -14.76 12.74
N LEU A 7 4.59 -14.81 12.38
CA LEU A 7 5.03 -14.24 11.12
C LEU A 7 4.30 -14.86 9.93
N MET A 8 4.11 -16.18 9.96
CA MET A 8 3.41 -16.85 8.88
C MET A 8 1.96 -16.36 8.76
N GLN A 9 1.28 -16.19 9.89
CA GLN A 9 -0.07 -15.65 9.87
C GLN A 9 -0.10 -14.23 9.34
N GLN A 10 0.89 -13.43 9.71
CA GLN A 10 0.97 -12.06 9.24
C GLN A 10 1.16 -11.99 7.73
N ILE A 11 2.02 -12.84 7.19
CA ILE A 11 2.24 -12.87 5.75
C ILE A 11 0.95 -13.25 5.03
N ILE A 12 0.26 -14.28 5.52
CA ILE A 12 -0.98 -14.73 4.89
C ILE A 12 -2.06 -13.66 4.98
N ARG A 13 -2.23 -13.07 6.16
CA ARG A 13 -3.25 -12.02 6.33
C ARG A 13 -2.92 -10.78 5.52
N PHE A 14 -1.65 -10.40 5.48
CA PHE A 14 -1.26 -9.24 4.69
C PHE A 14 -1.48 -9.49 3.20
N ALA A 15 -1.28 -10.73 2.75
CA ALA A 15 -1.56 -11.08 1.36
C ALA A 15 -3.05 -10.93 1.03
N PHE A 16 -3.95 -11.33 1.93
CA PHE A 16 -5.38 -11.12 1.75
C PHE A 16 -5.74 -9.64 1.73
N VAL A 17 -5.19 -8.88 2.68
CA VAL A 17 -5.44 -7.44 2.74
C VAL A 17 -4.88 -6.77 1.49
N GLY A 18 -3.68 -7.20 1.07
CA GLY A 18 -3.07 -6.66 -0.15
C GLY A 18 -3.88 -6.96 -1.39
N GLY A 19 -4.48 -8.16 -1.45
CA GLY A 19 -5.35 -8.49 -2.56
C GLY A 19 -6.56 -7.57 -2.64
N GLY A 20 -7.20 -7.32 -1.48
CA GLY A 20 -8.32 -6.39 -1.43
C GLY A 20 -7.92 -4.97 -1.76
N ALA A 21 -6.79 -4.54 -1.21
CA ALA A 21 -6.27 -3.21 -1.50
C ALA A 21 -5.91 -3.07 -2.98
N PHE A 22 -5.35 -4.13 -3.57
CA PHE A 22 -5.02 -4.11 -4.99
C PHE A 22 -6.28 -3.97 -5.85
N VAL A 23 -7.34 -4.67 -5.51
CA VAL A 23 -8.59 -4.56 -6.25
C VAL A 23 -9.11 -3.12 -6.20
N ILE A 24 -9.06 -2.49 -5.03
CA ILE A 24 -9.47 -1.10 -4.87
C ILE A 24 -8.60 -0.19 -5.71
N ASP A 25 -7.27 -0.34 -5.56
CA ASP A 25 -6.31 0.50 -6.27
C ASP A 25 -6.49 0.37 -7.78
N TYR A 26 -6.52 -0.87 -8.26
CA TYR A 26 -6.60 -1.14 -9.68
C TYR A 26 -7.92 -0.64 -10.26
N GLY A 27 -9.02 -0.95 -9.58
CA GLY A 27 -10.35 -0.55 -10.05
C GLY A 27 -10.53 0.97 -10.09
N VAL A 28 -10.09 1.66 -9.04
CA VAL A 28 -10.20 3.12 -9.00
C VAL A 28 -9.31 3.75 -10.07
N MET A 29 -8.09 3.24 -10.26
CA MET A 29 -7.20 3.75 -11.29
C MET A 29 -7.82 3.62 -12.68
N ILE A 30 -8.35 2.44 -12.99
CA ILE A 30 -8.96 2.22 -14.30
C ILE A 30 -10.17 3.12 -14.50
N PHE A 31 -11.01 3.21 -13.48
CA PHE A 31 -12.20 4.06 -13.58
C PHE A 31 -11.82 5.52 -13.84
N LEU A 32 -10.86 6.05 -13.10
CA LEU A 32 -10.46 7.44 -13.27
C LEU A 32 -9.79 7.70 -14.60
N THR A 33 -9.05 6.71 -15.10
CA THR A 33 -8.36 6.88 -16.39
C THR A 33 -9.30 6.71 -17.56
N GLU A 34 -10.11 5.63 -17.55
CA GLU A 34 -10.91 5.30 -18.72
C GLU A 34 -12.24 6.05 -18.76
N VAL A 35 -12.86 6.29 -17.63
CA VAL A 35 -14.14 6.98 -17.56
C VAL A 35 -13.96 8.45 -17.26
N GLY A 36 -13.08 8.77 -16.32
CA GLY A 36 -12.86 10.14 -15.89
C GLY A 36 -11.92 10.94 -16.78
N GLY A 37 -11.18 10.29 -17.67
CA GLY A 37 -10.28 10.97 -18.58
C GLY A 37 -9.01 11.51 -17.95
N LEU A 38 -8.67 11.07 -16.73
CA LEU A 38 -7.49 11.55 -16.05
C LEU A 38 -6.23 10.84 -16.55
N ASN A 39 -5.10 11.54 -16.42
CA ASN A 39 -3.80 10.95 -16.75
C ASN A 39 -3.55 9.75 -15.83
N TYR A 40 -2.88 8.72 -16.38
CA TYR A 40 -2.66 7.49 -15.61
C TYR A 40 -1.88 7.71 -14.31
N LEU A 41 -0.95 8.67 -14.29
CA LEU A 41 -0.19 8.96 -13.09
C LEU A 41 -1.06 9.59 -12.01
N ILE A 42 -1.93 10.50 -12.40
CA ILE A 42 -2.87 11.12 -11.46
C ILE A 42 -3.85 10.08 -10.95
N SER A 43 -4.39 9.27 -11.84
CA SER A 43 -5.30 8.20 -11.45
C SER A 43 -4.65 7.22 -10.49
N SER A 44 -3.39 6.84 -10.78
CA SER A 44 -2.67 5.91 -9.94
C SER A 44 -2.36 6.51 -8.57
N ALA A 45 -2.06 7.80 -8.51
CA ALA A 45 -1.79 8.45 -7.23
C ALA A 45 -3.04 8.47 -6.35
N ILE A 46 -4.19 8.81 -6.94
CA ILE A 46 -5.45 8.84 -6.20
C ILE A 46 -5.84 7.43 -5.75
N SER A 47 -5.76 6.46 -6.65
CA SER A 47 -6.15 5.09 -6.32
C SER A 47 -5.21 4.49 -5.28
N PHE A 48 -3.92 4.80 -5.36
CA PHE A 48 -2.95 4.34 -4.37
C PHE A 48 -3.32 4.87 -2.98
N THR A 49 -3.66 6.16 -2.91
CA THR A 49 -4.02 6.79 -1.64
C THR A 49 -5.22 6.10 -1.02
N VAL A 50 -6.26 5.84 -1.81
CA VAL A 50 -7.45 5.15 -1.31
C VAL A 50 -7.10 3.76 -0.81
N SER A 51 -6.33 3.01 -1.59
CA SER A 51 -6.01 1.63 -1.23
C SER A 51 -5.08 1.55 -0.04
N VAL A 52 -4.16 2.50 0.12
CA VAL A 52 -3.22 2.45 1.23
C VAL A 52 -3.91 2.77 2.56
N ILE A 53 -4.93 3.61 2.52
CA ILE A 53 -5.71 3.87 3.72
C ILE A 53 -6.41 2.58 4.17
N PHE A 54 -7.02 1.87 3.22
CA PHE A 54 -7.65 0.58 3.51
C PHE A 54 -6.63 -0.40 4.08
N ASN A 55 -5.47 -0.50 3.41
CA ASN A 55 -4.43 -1.41 3.82
C ASN A 55 -3.93 -1.09 5.23
N TYR A 56 -3.75 0.19 5.53
CA TYR A 56 -3.27 0.59 6.85
C TYR A 56 -4.26 0.22 7.95
N ILE A 57 -5.54 0.51 7.73
CA ILE A 57 -6.56 0.21 8.73
C ILE A 57 -6.60 -1.29 9.01
N MET A 58 -6.57 -2.11 7.96
CA MET A 58 -6.59 -3.56 8.13
C MET A 58 -5.31 -4.08 8.76
N SER A 59 -4.18 -3.45 8.46
CA SER A 59 -2.90 -3.86 9.04
C SER A 59 -2.92 -3.66 10.55
N VAL A 60 -3.44 -2.53 11.00
CA VAL A 60 -3.50 -2.24 12.43
C VAL A 60 -4.48 -3.17 13.14
N LYS A 61 -5.61 -3.47 12.50
CA LYS A 61 -6.68 -4.19 13.19
C LYS A 61 -6.54 -5.69 13.10
N TRP A 62 -5.83 -6.21 12.09
CA TRP A 62 -5.88 -7.65 11.83
C TRP A 62 -4.53 -8.29 11.57
N VAL A 63 -3.59 -7.58 10.94
CA VAL A 63 -2.38 -8.22 10.45
C VAL A 63 -1.25 -8.20 11.47
N PHE A 64 -0.92 -7.04 12.01
CA PHE A 64 0.27 -6.87 12.84
C PHE A 64 -0.07 -6.76 14.31
N ASN A 65 0.93 -7.13 15.15
CA ASN A 65 0.82 -7.01 16.59
C ASN A 65 1.27 -5.60 16.99
N VAL A 66 0.30 -4.68 17.06
CA VAL A 66 0.60 -3.29 17.33
C VAL A 66 0.98 -3.09 18.78
N SER A 67 2.06 -2.33 19.02
CA SER A 67 2.48 -2.02 20.40
C SER A 67 1.43 -1.16 21.08
N GLY A 68 1.08 -1.52 22.30
CA GLY A 68 0.05 -0.80 23.05
C GLY A 68 0.48 0.53 23.59
N GLU A 69 1.77 0.84 23.50
CA GLU A 69 2.29 2.07 24.06
C GLU A 69 2.47 3.18 23.06
N ARG A 70 1.85 3.04 21.89
CA ARG A 70 2.07 4.01 20.82
C ARG A 70 1.15 5.20 20.95
N SER A 71 1.67 6.36 20.53
CA SER A 71 0.87 7.57 20.39
C SER A 71 0.15 7.53 19.05
N GLN A 72 -1.15 7.79 19.03
CA GLN A 72 -1.91 7.82 17.79
C GLN A 72 -1.43 8.93 16.85
N THR A 73 -1.02 10.06 17.43
CA THR A 73 -0.50 11.16 16.62
C THR A 73 0.80 10.76 15.94
N GLN A 74 1.68 10.08 16.66
CA GLN A 74 2.93 9.62 16.13
C GLN A 74 2.70 8.59 15.03
N ASP A 75 1.76 7.66 15.26
CA ASP A 75 1.41 6.65 14.28
C ASP A 75 0.91 7.28 12.98
N PHE A 76 0.05 8.28 13.11
CA PHE A 76 -0.51 8.95 11.94
C PHE A 76 0.58 9.67 11.16
N ALA A 77 1.49 10.36 11.88
CA ALA A 77 2.58 11.08 11.22
C ALA A 77 3.49 10.14 10.45
N VAL A 78 3.86 9.01 11.07
CA VAL A 78 4.72 8.04 10.38
C VAL A 78 3.99 7.38 9.23
N PHE A 79 2.70 7.10 9.40
CA PHE A 79 1.88 6.56 8.31
C PHE A 79 1.90 7.49 7.10
N ILE A 80 1.75 8.80 7.32
CA ILE A 80 1.78 9.77 6.23
C ILE A 80 3.15 9.74 5.52
N VAL A 81 4.23 9.78 6.30
CA VAL A 81 5.57 9.78 5.72
C VAL A 81 5.82 8.52 4.90
N LEU A 82 5.51 7.36 5.47
CA LEU A 82 5.72 6.09 4.78
C LEU A 82 4.85 5.98 3.54
N SER A 83 3.64 6.52 3.60
CA SER A 83 2.74 6.48 2.45
C SER A 83 3.22 7.38 1.32
N VAL A 84 3.77 8.54 1.65
CA VAL A 84 4.31 9.44 0.62
C VAL A 84 5.50 8.77 -0.07
N ILE A 85 6.36 8.09 0.69
CA ILE A 85 7.48 7.37 0.11
C ILE A 85 6.97 6.24 -0.79
N GLY A 86 5.96 5.49 -0.32
CA GLY A 86 5.36 4.43 -1.11
C GLY A 86 4.73 4.94 -2.40
N LEU A 87 4.06 6.10 -2.32
CA LEU A 87 3.48 6.73 -3.50
C LEU A 87 4.58 7.12 -4.49
N GLY A 88 5.70 7.64 -3.98
CA GLY A 88 6.84 7.98 -4.83
C GLY A 88 7.38 6.75 -5.55
N ILE A 89 7.51 5.62 -4.84
CA ILE A 89 7.96 4.38 -5.44
C ILE A 89 6.99 3.92 -6.52
N ASN A 90 5.70 3.92 -6.21
CA ASN A 90 4.66 3.53 -7.15
C ASN A 90 4.71 4.40 -8.41
N SER A 91 4.78 5.71 -8.23
CA SER A 91 4.75 6.66 -9.35
C SER A 91 6.01 6.55 -10.20
N LEU A 92 7.16 6.37 -9.56
CA LEU A 92 8.41 6.24 -10.29
C LEU A 92 8.41 4.97 -11.14
N ILE A 93 7.96 3.85 -10.59
CA ILE A 93 7.92 2.59 -11.32
C ILE A 93 6.92 2.71 -12.48
N MET A 94 5.75 3.30 -12.24
CA MET A 94 4.76 3.50 -13.29
C MET A 94 5.33 4.36 -14.42
N TRP A 95 5.98 5.47 -14.05
CA TRP A 95 6.54 6.37 -15.05
C TRP A 95 7.62 5.70 -15.89
N ILE A 96 8.52 4.98 -15.23
CA ILE A 96 9.60 4.29 -15.96
C ILE A 96 9.02 3.22 -16.87
N ALA A 97 8.09 2.41 -16.36
CA ALA A 97 7.54 1.33 -17.15
C ALA A 97 6.73 1.84 -18.33
N VAL A 98 5.90 2.85 -18.13
CA VAL A 98 5.02 3.35 -19.20
C VAL A 98 5.78 4.25 -20.16
N ASP A 99 6.47 5.27 -19.64
CA ASP A 99 7.05 6.30 -20.49
C ASP A 99 8.39 5.90 -21.08
N LYS A 100 9.17 5.07 -20.38
CA LYS A 100 10.49 4.68 -20.86
C LYS A 100 10.47 3.35 -21.59
N PHE A 101 9.72 2.36 -21.07
CA PHE A 101 9.68 1.03 -21.67
C PHE A 101 8.40 0.74 -22.42
N HIS A 102 7.47 1.71 -22.47
CA HIS A 102 6.21 1.60 -23.24
C HIS A 102 5.38 0.39 -22.84
N ILE A 103 5.41 0.04 -21.55
CA ILE A 103 4.58 -1.05 -21.02
C ILE A 103 3.20 -0.46 -20.71
N PHE A 104 2.14 -1.16 -21.11
CA PHE A 104 0.78 -0.70 -20.86
C PHE A 104 0.57 -0.42 -19.37
N TYR A 105 -0.10 0.70 -19.05
CA TYR A 105 -0.17 1.17 -17.67
C TYR A 105 -0.82 0.16 -16.72
N MET A 106 -1.78 -0.63 -17.18
CA MET A 106 -2.41 -1.63 -16.34
C MET A 106 -1.44 -2.73 -15.93
N ILE A 107 -0.55 -3.12 -16.82
CA ILE A 107 0.48 -4.12 -16.53
C ILE A 107 1.54 -3.52 -15.61
N SER A 108 1.92 -2.27 -15.89
CA SER A 108 2.90 -1.56 -15.07
C SER A 108 2.44 -1.44 -13.62
N LYS A 109 1.13 -1.22 -13.43
CA LYS A 109 0.57 -1.10 -12.08
C LYS A 109 0.70 -2.39 -11.29
N ILE A 110 0.55 -3.53 -11.95
CA ILE A 110 0.72 -4.82 -11.28
C ILE A 110 2.12 -4.94 -10.70
N GLY A 111 3.14 -4.61 -11.52
CA GLY A 111 4.52 -4.64 -11.06
C GLY A 111 4.80 -3.65 -9.94
N ALA A 112 4.29 -2.42 -10.09
CA ALA A 112 4.47 -1.40 -9.06
C ALA A 112 3.83 -1.84 -7.75
N THR A 113 2.63 -2.40 -7.84
CA THR A 113 1.92 -2.87 -6.66
C THR A 113 2.68 -3.97 -5.93
N ALA A 114 3.25 -4.92 -6.68
CA ALA A 114 4.00 -6.01 -6.07
C ALA A 114 5.18 -5.47 -5.26
N ILE A 115 5.91 -4.51 -5.82
CA ILE A 115 7.07 -3.93 -5.15
C ILE A 115 6.65 -3.12 -3.94
N VAL A 116 5.61 -2.30 -4.08
CA VAL A 116 5.14 -1.47 -2.97
C VAL A 116 4.54 -2.35 -1.87
N MET A 117 3.93 -3.48 -2.23
CA MET A 117 3.38 -4.39 -1.22
C MET A 117 4.48 -4.91 -0.30
N VAL A 118 5.63 -5.31 -0.85
CA VAL A 118 6.75 -5.75 -0.05
C VAL A 118 7.23 -4.60 0.84
N TYR A 119 7.37 -3.42 0.28
CA TYR A 119 7.76 -2.23 1.04
C TYR A 119 6.78 -1.99 2.19
N ASN A 120 5.47 -2.04 1.91
CA ASN A 120 4.47 -1.79 2.93
C ASN A 120 4.52 -2.83 4.05
N PHE A 121 4.69 -4.10 3.69
CA PHE A 121 4.74 -5.15 4.71
C PHE A 121 5.93 -4.93 5.64
N ILE A 122 7.10 -4.71 5.08
CA ILE A 122 8.32 -4.57 5.88
C ILE A 122 8.25 -3.33 6.76
N THR A 123 7.88 -2.19 6.19
CA THR A 123 7.86 -0.94 6.95
C THR A 123 6.79 -0.97 8.03
N ARG A 124 5.63 -1.52 7.72
CA ARG A 124 4.55 -1.57 8.71
C ARG A 124 4.84 -2.54 9.82
N LYS A 125 5.45 -3.68 9.49
CA LYS A 125 5.81 -4.63 10.53
C LYS A 125 6.82 -4.01 11.49
N ILE A 126 7.86 -3.39 10.95
CA ILE A 126 8.89 -2.77 11.79
C ILE A 126 8.28 -1.66 12.63
N PHE A 127 7.52 -0.78 12.00
CA PHE A 127 6.99 0.38 12.69
C PHE A 127 5.93 0.02 13.71
N LEU A 128 4.95 -0.79 13.33
CA LEU A 128 3.83 -1.08 14.22
C LEU A 128 4.21 -1.98 15.38
N GLU A 129 5.12 -2.92 15.17
CA GLU A 129 5.47 -3.86 16.23
C GLU A 129 6.61 -3.37 17.10
N ASN A 130 7.46 -2.51 16.60
CA ASN A 130 8.57 -1.97 17.37
C ASN A 130 8.39 -0.53 17.75
N GLY A 131 7.22 0.00 17.63
CA GLY A 131 6.95 1.41 17.81
C GLY A 131 7.14 1.90 19.22
N LYS A 132 8.30 2.39 19.51
CA LYS A 132 8.58 2.93 20.83
C LYS A 132 8.92 4.38 20.75
#